data_5af2c825a6951f47e87380a303ac18ad
#
_entry.id   5af2c825a6951f47e87380a303ac18ad
#
_cell.length_a   1.000
_cell.length_b   1.000
_cell.length_c   1.000
_cell.angle_alpha   90.00
_cell.angle_beta   90.00
_cell.angle_gamma   90.00
#
_symmetry.space_group_name_H-M   'P 1'
#
loop_
_entity.id
_entity.type
_entity.pdbx_description
1 polymer ?
#
loop_
_entity_poly.entity_id
_entity_poly.type
_entity_poly.pdbx_seq_one_letter_code
_entity_poly.pdbx_strand_id
1 'polypeptide(L)'
;HHLAGLLGLGSLSWSGHQIHIALPINKLLDAGVAPQEIPLPHEFLINRELMAQLYPSFAKGLAPFFGGHWGEYSDFLTFKGGLNPITGGLWLSDIAHHHLAIACLFIVAGHMYRTNWGIGHSIKEILESHKGPFTGEGHSGLYEILTTSWHAQLAINLAMLGSLTIIIAHHMYAMPPYP
;
A
#
# COMPACT_ATOMS: atom_id res chain seq x y z
N HIS A 1 -1.53 -14.49 -6.06
CA HIS A 1 -1.94 -13.38 -6.95
C HIS A 1 -2.68 -12.29 -6.20
N HIS A 2 -3.57 -12.61 -5.24
CA HIS A 2 -4.27 -11.57 -4.47
C HIS A 2 -3.33 -10.76 -3.57
N LEU A 3 -2.30 -11.38 -3.00
CA LEU A 3 -1.29 -10.64 -2.23
C LEU A 3 -0.42 -9.76 -3.15
N ALA A 4 0.24 -10.38 -4.13
CA ALA A 4 1.18 -9.65 -4.97
C ALA A 4 0.47 -8.74 -5.99
N GLY A 5 -0.54 -9.25 -6.68
CA GLY A 5 -1.24 -8.54 -7.75
C GLY A 5 -2.26 -7.52 -7.26
N LEU A 6 -3.17 -7.94 -6.39
CA LEU A 6 -4.24 -7.05 -5.91
C LEU A 6 -3.70 -6.06 -4.88
N LEU A 7 -3.17 -6.56 -3.78
CA LEU A 7 -2.69 -5.71 -2.68
C LEU A 7 -1.35 -5.05 -2.99
N GLY A 8 -0.41 -5.81 -3.55
CA GLY A 8 0.93 -5.31 -3.85
C GLY A 8 0.95 -4.32 -5.01
N LEU A 9 0.55 -4.75 -6.19
CA LEU A 9 0.51 -3.87 -7.37
C LEU A 9 -0.55 -2.77 -7.22
N GLY A 10 -1.65 -3.03 -6.53
CA GLY A 10 -2.65 -2.01 -6.21
C GLY A 10 -2.08 -0.88 -5.35
N SER A 11 -1.36 -1.21 -4.28
CA SER A 11 -0.69 -0.22 -3.43
C SER A 11 0.43 0.51 -4.18
N LEU A 12 1.15 -0.21 -5.05
CA LEU A 12 2.20 0.39 -5.88
C LEU A 12 1.61 1.41 -6.86
N SER A 13 0.51 1.07 -7.52
CA SER A 13 -0.18 1.96 -8.44
C SER A 13 -0.73 3.19 -7.73
N TRP A 14 -1.29 2.99 -6.54
CA TRP A 14 -1.81 4.11 -5.75
C TRP A 14 -0.68 5.03 -5.25
N SER A 15 0.41 4.46 -4.78
CA SER A 15 1.61 5.22 -4.44
C SER A 15 2.12 6.04 -5.63
N GLY A 16 2.18 5.45 -6.81
CA GLY A 16 2.55 6.14 -8.04
C GLY A 16 1.63 7.31 -8.36
N HIS A 17 0.32 7.12 -8.25
CA HIS A 17 -0.65 8.22 -8.40
C HIS A 17 -0.41 9.33 -7.37
N GLN A 18 -0.20 8.97 -6.12
CA GLN A 18 0.07 9.94 -5.06
C GLN A 18 1.35 10.74 -5.34
N ILE A 19 2.44 10.08 -5.73
CA ILE A 19 3.72 10.72 -5.99
C ILE A 19 3.65 11.62 -7.22
N HIS A 20 3.09 11.12 -8.33
CA HIS A 20 3.16 11.81 -9.61
C HIS A 20 2.03 12.81 -9.83
N ILE A 21 0.90 12.67 -9.17
CA ILE A 21 -0.30 13.49 -9.38
C ILE A 21 -0.70 14.24 -8.11
N ALA A 22 -0.96 13.53 -7.02
CA ALA A 22 -1.53 14.13 -5.83
C ALA A 22 -0.55 15.03 -5.08
N LEU A 23 0.69 14.60 -4.91
CA LEU A 23 1.70 15.38 -4.17
C LEU A 23 1.96 16.74 -4.80
N PRO A 24 2.27 16.85 -6.11
CA PRO A 24 2.55 18.17 -6.70
C PRO A 24 1.33 19.09 -6.67
N ILE A 25 0.15 18.59 -6.97
CA ILE A 25 -1.08 19.40 -6.97
C ILE A 25 -1.40 19.90 -5.56
N ASN A 26 -1.37 19.01 -4.56
CA ASN A 26 -1.67 19.40 -3.18
C ASN A 26 -0.61 20.32 -2.58
N LYS A 27 0.64 20.19 -2.97
CA LYS A 27 1.70 21.10 -2.53
C LYS A 27 1.42 22.54 -3.00
N LEU A 28 0.97 22.71 -4.23
CA LEU A 28 0.61 24.03 -4.77
C LEU A 28 -0.66 24.56 -4.12
N LEU A 29 -1.67 23.73 -3.91
CA LEU A 29 -2.90 24.14 -3.21
C LEU A 29 -2.60 24.58 -1.78
N ASP A 30 -1.78 23.85 -1.04
CA ASP A 30 -1.39 24.18 0.34
C ASP A 30 -0.56 25.47 0.40
N ALA A 31 0.17 25.79 -0.65
CA ALA A 31 0.91 27.04 -0.78
C ALA A 31 0.01 28.24 -1.15
N GLY A 32 -1.26 28.03 -1.41
CA GLY A 32 -2.22 29.11 -1.75
C GLY A 32 -2.32 29.44 -3.23
N VAL A 33 -1.78 28.60 -4.11
CA VAL A 33 -1.91 28.78 -5.56
C VAL A 33 -3.35 28.55 -5.97
N ALA A 34 -3.90 29.45 -6.78
CA ALA A 34 -5.27 29.34 -7.26
C ALA A 34 -5.42 28.09 -8.13
N PRO A 35 -6.51 27.30 -7.97
CA PRO A 35 -6.67 26.03 -8.70
C PRO A 35 -6.55 26.16 -10.22
N GLN A 36 -7.00 27.26 -10.80
CA GLN A 36 -6.92 27.51 -12.24
C GLN A 36 -5.50 27.79 -12.73
N GLU A 37 -4.55 28.10 -11.82
CA GLU A 37 -3.14 28.34 -12.13
C GLU A 37 -2.27 27.10 -11.95
N ILE A 38 -2.83 26.04 -11.37
CA ILE A 38 -2.10 24.79 -11.15
C ILE A 38 -1.99 24.04 -12.49
N PRO A 39 -0.79 23.55 -12.86
CA PRO A 39 -0.65 22.72 -14.06
C PRO A 39 -1.58 21.52 -14.03
N LEU A 40 -2.02 21.07 -15.18
CA LEU A 40 -2.85 19.86 -15.30
C LEU A 40 -2.04 18.62 -14.88
N PRO A 41 -2.70 17.57 -14.37
CA PRO A 41 -1.98 16.41 -13.83
C PRO A 41 -0.99 15.78 -14.80
N HIS A 42 -1.33 15.67 -16.08
CA HIS A 42 -0.45 15.06 -17.07
C HIS A 42 0.82 15.89 -17.34
N GLU A 43 0.82 17.20 -17.06
CA GLU A 43 1.99 18.04 -17.25
C GLU A 43 3.11 17.68 -16.28
N PHE A 44 2.77 17.25 -15.07
CA PHE A 44 3.76 16.73 -14.13
C PHE A 44 4.39 15.43 -14.58
N LEU A 45 3.63 14.60 -15.30
CA LEU A 45 4.11 13.30 -15.81
C LEU A 45 5.10 13.45 -16.96
N ILE A 46 4.89 14.42 -17.83
CA ILE A 46 5.70 14.61 -19.04
C ILE A 46 6.83 15.63 -18.88
N ASN A 47 6.91 16.30 -17.74
CA ASN A 47 7.89 17.33 -17.50
C ASN A 47 8.59 17.13 -16.14
N ARG A 48 9.77 16.47 -16.17
CA ARG A 48 10.57 16.22 -14.97
C ARG A 48 11.01 17.53 -14.31
N GLU A 49 11.33 18.56 -15.10
CA GLU A 49 11.77 19.84 -14.56
C GLU A 49 10.69 20.52 -13.72
N LEU A 50 9.44 20.39 -14.14
CA LEU A 50 8.30 20.91 -13.39
C LEU A 50 8.17 20.21 -12.04
N MET A 51 8.29 18.89 -12.02
CA MET A 51 8.32 18.11 -10.77
C MET A 51 9.51 18.46 -9.89
N ALA A 52 10.69 18.65 -10.48
CA ALA A 52 11.91 18.95 -9.74
C ALA A 52 11.89 20.35 -9.08
N GLN A 53 11.07 21.27 -9.56
CA GLN A 53 10.87 22.55 -8.90
C GLN A 53 10.18 22.39 -7.54
N LEU A 54 9.29 21.42 -7.41
CA LEU A 54 8.57 21.13 -6.17
C LEU A 54 9.29 20.10 -5.30
N TYR A 55 9.86 19.11 -5.93
CA TYR A 55 10.56 17.99 -5.31
C TYR A 55 11.92 17.79 -6.01
N PRO A 56 12.97 18.45 -5.52
CA PRO A 56 14.29 18.46 -6.20
C PRO A 56 14.89 17.08 -6.47
N SER A 57 14.55 16.07 -5.66
CA SER A 57 15.07 14.71 -5.84
C SER A 57 14.61 14.06 -7.15
N PHE A 58 13.55 14.55 -7.77
CA PHE A 58 13.11 14.06 -9.09
C PHE A 58 14.17 14.30 -10.17
N ALA A 59 15.01 15.33 -10.03
CA ALA A 59 16.11 15.56 -10.97
C ALA A 59 17.14 14.41 -11.00
N LYS A 60 17.23 13.63 -9.91
CA LYS A 60 18.16 12.51 -9.80
C LYS A 60 17.63 11.23 -10.48
N GLY A 61 16.37 11.19 -10.85
CA GLY A 61 15.73 10.02 -11.47
C GLY A 61 15.75 8.79 -10.56
N LEU A 62 16.01 7.64 -11.14
CA LEU A 62 16.02 6.35 -10.45
C LEU A 62 17.40 5.92 -9.93
N ALA A 63 18.43 6.72 -10.15
CA ALA A 63 19.79 6.38 -9.68
C ALA A 63 19.86 6.16 -8.15
N PRO A 64 19.21 6.99 -7.31
CA PRO A 64 19.20 6.74 -5.87
C PRO A 64 18.45 5.46 -5.47
N PHE A 65 17.44 5.09 -6.22
CA PHE A 65 16.68 3.87 -5.95
C PHE A 65 17.53 2.61 -6.17
N PHE A 66 18.11 2.50 -7.36
CA PHE A 66 18.94 1.33 -7.72
C PHE A 66 20.31 1.33 -7.03
N GLY A 67 20.78 2.49 -6.61
CA GLY A 67 22.03 2.63 -5.88
C GLY A 67 21.91 2.40 -4.38
N GLY A 68 20.73 2.12 -3.85
CA GLY A 68 20.52 1.94 -2.42
C GLY A 68 20.62 3.23 -1.60
N HIS A 69 20.39 4.38 -2.23
CA HIS A 69 20.41 5.71 -1.60
C HIS A 69 18.99 6.27 -1.47
N TRP A 70 18.08 5.50 -0.88
CA TRP A 70 16.66 5.86 -0.79
C TRP A 70 16.40 7.11 0.05
N GLY A 71 17.29 7.42 0.98
CA GLY A 71 17.20 8.66 1.78
C GLY A 71 17.22 9.94 0.94
N GLU A 72 17.68 9.89 -0.29
CA GLU A 72 17.64 11.02 -1.20
C GLU A 72 16.24 11.38 -1.68
N TYR A 73 15.24 10.50 -1.47
CA TYR A 73 13.83 10.76 -1.78
C TYR A 73 13.04 11.35 -0.63
N SER A 74 13.70 11.79 0.44
CA SER A 74 13.05 12.27 1.66
C SER A 74 12.27 13.58 1.51
N ASP A 75 12.33 14.25 0.38
CA ASP A 75 11.51 15.41 0.09
C ASP A 75 10.06 15.07 -0.27
N PHE A 76 9.80 13.89 -0.82
CA PHE A 76 8.44 13.45 -1.17
C PHE A 76 8.02 12.10 -0.57
N LEU A 77 8.95 11.34 0.00
CA LEU A 77 8.67 10.11 0.75
C LEU A 77 9.16 10.30 2.18
N THR A 78 8.23 10.51 3.09
CA THR A 78 8.52 10.92 4.47
C THR A 78 7.94 9.96 5.50
N PHE A 79 8.31 10.15 6.73
CA PHE A 79 7.72 9.49 7.89
C PHE A 79 7.66 10.50 9.05
N LYS A 80 6.98 11.62 8.77
CA LYS A 80 6.88 12.74 9.70
C LYS A 80 6.03 12.42 10.92
N GLY A 81 4.95 11.66 10.72
CA GLY A 81 3.94 11.43 11.76
C GLY A 81 3.09 12.67 12.02
N GLY A 82 2.09 12.50 12.87
CA GLY A 82 1.17 13.58 13.20
C GLY A 82 0.33 14.05 12.03
N LEU A 83 -0.19 15.28 12.14
CA LEU A 83 -1.09 15.88 11.17
C LEU A 83 -0.47 17.12 10.53
N ASN A 84 -0.79 17.33 9.26
CA ASN A 84 -0.42 18.53 8.53
C ASN A 84 -1.19 19.73 9.13
N PRO A 85 -0.50 20.76 9.63
CA PRO A 85 -1.17 21.91 10.26
C PRO A 85 -2.01 22.75 9.30
N ILE A 86 -1.78 22.66 8.00
CA ILE A 86 -2.54 23.39 6.99
C ILE A 86 -3.88 22.70 6.72
N THR A 87 -3.86 21.38 6.53
CA THR A 87 -5.04 20.61 6.11
C THR A 87 -5.77 19.94 7.28
N GLY A 88 -5.09 19.71 8.39
CA GLY A 88 -5.60 18.93 9.52
C GLY A 88 -5.61 17.41 9.27
N GLY A 89 -5.20 16.96 8.10
CA GLY A 89 -5.09 15.56 7.74
C GLY A 89 -3.67 15.03 7.86
N LEU A 90 -3.52 13.74 7.58
CA LEU A 90 -2.20 13.11 7.49
C LEU A 90 -1.34 13.79 6.40
N TRP A 91 -0.03 13.75 6.59
CA TRP A 91 0.88 14.18 5.54
C TRP A 91 0.75 13.27 4.32
N LEU A 92 0.48 13.87 3.15
CA LEU A 92 0.32 13.07 1.93
C LEU A 92 1.61 12.33 1.55
N SER A 93 2.77 12.92 1.84
CA SER A 93 4.07 12.24 1.65
C SER A 93 4.26 11.03 2.57
N ASP A 94 3.68 11.03 3.75
CA ASP A 94 3.64 9.87 4.64
C ASP A 94 2.72 8.78 4.07
N ILE A 95 1.57 9.15 3.55
CA ILE A 95 0.63 8.23 2.92
C ILE A 95 1.23 7.59 1.66
N ALA A 96 1.92 8.38 0.84
CA ALA A 96 2.59 7.90 -0.35
C ALA A 96 3.70 6.89 -0.01
N HIS A 97 4.52 7.19 0.98
CA HIS A 97 5.56 6.28 1.47
C HIS A 97 4.96 5.01 2.08
N HIS A 98 3.86 5.14 2.82
CA HIS A 98 3.13 3.98 3.36
C HIS A 98 2.72 3.01 2.25
N HIS A 99 2.05 3.51 1.22
CA HIS A 99 1.57 2.66 0.13
C HIS A 99 2.73 2.07 -0.69
N LEU A 100 3.82 2.81 -0.87
CA LEU A 100 5.02 2.27 -1.52
C LEU A 100 5.65 1.16 -0.70
N ALA A 101 5.80 1.35 0.60
CA ALA A 101 6.45 0.38 1.48
C ALA A 101 5.64 -0.92 1.61
N ILE A 102 4.32 -0.81 1.84
CA ILE A 102 3.47 -2.01 1.92
C ILE A 102 3.33 -2.73 0.58
N ALA A 103 3.43 -2.00 -0.54
CA ALA A 103 3.43 -2.61 -1.87
C ALA A 103 4.59 -3.61 -2.01
N CYS A 104 5.80 -3.19 -1.65
CA CYS A 104 6.96 -4.07 -1.68
C CYS A 104 6.77 -5.29 -0.77
N LEU A 105 6.22 -5.08 0.42
CA LEU A 105 5.96 -6.14 1.40
C LEU A 105 4.97 -7.17 0.86
N PHE A 106 3.86 -6.72 0.28
CA PHE A 106 2.84 -7.61 -0.28
C PHE A 106 3.33 -8.37 -1.51
N ILE A 107 4.13 -7.74 -2.36
CA ILE A 107 4.72 -8.40 -3.53
C ILE A 107 5.61 -9.56 -3.08
N VAL A 108 6.47 -9.34 -2.10
CA VAL A 108 7.33 -10.39 -1.53
C VAL A 108 6.47 -11.47 -0.86
N ALA A 109 5.49 -11.08 -0.04
CA ALA A 109 4.62 -12.02 0.66
C ALA A 109 3.81 -12.90 -0.30
N GLY A 110 3.43 -12.39 -1.46
CA GLY A 110 2.71 -13.15 -2.47
C GLY A 110 3.51 -14.30 -3.07
N HIS A 111 4.83 -14.29 -2.93
CA HIS A 111 5.71 -15.35 -3.41
C HIS A 111 5.94 -16.48 -2.39
N MET A 112 5.23 -16.46 -1.28
CA MET A 112 5.35 -17.48 -0.24
C MET A 112 4.77 -18.83 -0.66
N TYR A 113 3.72 -18.83 -1.48
CA TYR A 113 2.92 -20.02 -1.76
C TYR A 113 3.36 -20.72 -3.04
N ARG A 114 3.30 -22.07 -3.00
CA ARG A 114 3.67 -22.91 -4.14
C ARG A 114 2.57 -22.87 -5.20
N THR A 115 2.98 -22.67 -6.44
CA THR A 115 2.13 -22.76 -7.61
C THR A 115 2.67 -23.83 -8.58
N ASN A 116 3.26 -23.43 -9.71
CA ASN A 116 3.64 -24.36 -10.79
C ASN A 116 5.16 -24.68 -10.82
N TRP A 117 5.96 -24.04 -9.98
CA TRP A 117 7.43 -24.12 -10.10
C TRP A 117 8.13 -24.88 -8.98
N GLY A 118 7.40 -25.63 -8.17
CA GLY A 118 7.96 -26.52 -7.16
C GLY A 118 8.50 -25.85 -5.89
N ILE A 119 8.59 -24.52 -5.86
CA ILE A 119 9.01 -23.73 -4.70
C ILE A 119 7.81 -23.08 -4.03
N GLY A 120 7.92 -22.86 -2.73
CA GLY A 120 6.87 -22.21 -1.92
C GLY A 120 6.15 -23.19 -0.99
N HIS A 121 5.24 -22.64 -0.20
CA HIS A 121 4.48 -23.39 0.80
C HIS A 121 3.17 -23.90 0.24
N SER A 122 2.76 -25.10 0.69
CA SER A 122 1.41 -25.63 0.51
C SER A 122 0.55 -25.20 1.69
N ILE A 123 -0.55 -24.52 1.45
CA ILE A 123 -1.47 -24.07 2.50
C ILE A 123 -2.02 -25.29 3.26
N LYS A 124 -2.32 -26.38 2.55
CA LYS A 124 -2.76 -27.63 3.18
C LYS A 124 -1.73 -28.17 4.16
N GLU A 125 -0.46 -28.22 3.78
CA GLU A 125 0.61 -28.68 4.65
C GLU A 125 0.81 -27.76 5.85
N ILE A 126 0.70 -26.44 5.66
CA ILE A 126 0.78 -25.49 6.76
C ILE A 126 -0.31 -25.77 7.79
N LEU A 127 -1.55 -25.87 7.34
CA LEU A 127 -2.69 -26.12 8.22
C LEU A 127 -2.54 -27.45 8.97
N GLU A 128 -2.21 -28.51 8.27
CA GLU A 128 -2.09 -29.85 8.86
C GLU A 128 -0.92 -29.97 9.84
N SER A 129 0.15 -29.20 9.66
CA SER A 129 1.28 -29.19 10.58
C SER A 129 1.04 -28.35 11.85
N HIS A 130 0.02 -27.48 11.85
CA HIS A 130 -0.31 -26.64 12.99
C HIS A 130 -1.29 -27.34 13.93
N LYS A 131 -0.72 -28.22 14.74
CA LYS A 131 -1.41 -28.92 15.81
C LYS A 131 -0.48 -29.07 17.02
N GLY A 132 -1.03 -29.11 18.19
CA GLY A 132 -0.30 -29.25 19.42
C GLY A 132 -0.92 -30.28 20.36
N PRO A 133 -0.28 -30.53 21.54
CA PRO A 133 -0.75 -31.53 22.47
C PRO A 133 -2.16 -31.31 23.03
N PHE A 134 -2.59 -30.04 23.07
CA PHE A 134 -3.89 -29.66 23.62
C PHE A 134 -4.97 -29.35 22.59
N THR A 135 -4.65 -29.43 21.29
CA THR A 135 -5.54 -28.97 20.22
C THR A 135 -6.10 -30.09 19.35
N GLY A 136 -5.92 -31.33 19.77
CA GLY A 136 -6.44 -32.51 19.05
C GLY A 136 -5.88 -32.59 17.62
N GLU A 137 -6.78 -32.63 16.65
CA GLU A 137 -6.41 -32.66 15.22
C GLU A 137 -5.97 -31.31 14.67
N GLY A 138 -6.00 -30.24 15.47
CA GLY A 138 -5.61 -28.90 15.06
C GLY A 138 -6.39 -28.40 13.87
N HIS A 139 -5.68 -28.09 12.79
CA HIS A 139 -6.24 -27.50 11.58
C HIS A 139 -6.48 -28.55 10.46
N SER A 140 -6.51 -29.85 10.81
CA SER A 140 -6.72 -30.90 9.81
C SER A 140 -8.10 -30.80 9.19
N GLY A 141 -8.20 -31.01 7.87
CA GLY A 141 -9.44 -30.98 7.11
C GLY A 141 -9.94 -29.59 6.72
N LEU A 142 -9.34 -28.52 7.24
CA LEU A 142 -9.78 -27.17 6.93
C LEU A 142 -9.53 -26.78 5.46
N TYR A 143 -8.45 -27.23 4.87
CA TYR A 143 -8.17 -26.95 3.47
C TYR A 143 -9.28 -27.48 2.57
N GLU A 144 -9.71 -28.71 2.79
CA GLU A 144 -10.79 -29.36 2.03
C GLU A 144 -12.12 -28.64 2.24
N ILE A 145 -12.43 -28.22 3.45
CA ILE A 145 -13.64 -27.44 3.76
C ILE A 145 -13.62 -26.10 3.03
N LEU A 146 -12.52 -25.37 3.14
CA LEU A 146 -12.39 -24.01 2.56
C LEU A 146 -12.35 -24.00 1.03
N THR A 147 -11.88 -25.09 0.41
CA THR A 147 -11.83 -25.19 -1.06
C THR A 147 -13.08 -25.77 -1.69
N THR A 148 -13.99 -26.33 -0.89
CA THR A 148 -15.18 -27.03 -1.41
C THR A 148 -16.51 -26.49 -0.87
N SER A 149 -16.52 -25.70 0.20
CA SER A 149 -17.72 -25.16 0.82
C SER A 149 -17.90 -23.67 0.54
N TRP A 150 -18.98 -23.32 -0.14
CA TRP A 150 -19.40 -21.94 -0.32
C TRP A 150 -19.69 -21.24 1.00
N HIS A 151 -20.32 -21.95 1.96
CA HIS A 151 -20.63 -21.37 3.26
C HIS A 151 -19.38 -21.05 4.08
N ALA A 152 -18.36 -21.91 4.00
CA ALA A 152 -17.08 -21.65 4.67
C ALA A 152 -16.38 -20.39 4.13
N GLN A 153 -16.37 -20.22 2.80
CA GLN A 153 -15.84 -19.02 2.17
C GLN A 153 -16.66 -17.78 2.51
N LEU A 154 -17.98 -17.90 2.51
CA LEU A 154 -18.87 -16.79 2.87
C LEU A 154 -18.63 -16.34 4.31
N ALA A 155 -18.47 -17.30 5.25
CA ALA A 155 -18.23 -16.99 6.66
C ALA A 155 -16.93 -16.20 6.85
N ILE A 156 -15.82 -16.64 6.23
CA ILE A 156 -14.53 -15.94 6.30
C ILE A 156 -14.61 -14.57 5.63
N ASN A 157 -15.20 -14.52 4.45
CA ASN A 157 -15.28 -13.29 3.68
C ASN A 157 -16.14 -12.22 4.41
N LEU A 158 -17.23 -12.62 5.04
CA LEU A 158 -18.05 -11.70 5.85
C LEU A 158 -17.31 -11.23 7.10
N ALA A 159 -16.57 -12.10 7.77
CA ALA A 159 -15.76 -11.75 8.93
C ALA A 159 -14.67 -10.72 8.55
N MET A 160 -13.98 -10.96 7.44
CA MET A 160 -12.97 -10.03 6.92
C MET A 160 -13.58 -8.71 6.48
N LEU A 161 -14.69 -8.74 5.75
CA LEU A 161 -15.36 -7.52 5.28
C LEU A 161 -15.81 -6.66 6.45
N GLY A 162 -16.42 -7.25 7.46
CA GLY A 162 -16.85 -6.55 8.65
C GLY A 162 -15.68 -5.94 9.42
N SER A 163 -14.63 -6.71 9.64
CA SER A 163 -13.43 -6.27 10.36
C SER A 163 -12.73 -5.14 9.62
N LEU A 164 -12.51 -5.27 8.31
CA LEU A 164 -11.85 -4.26 7.50
C LEU A 164 -12.68 -2.98 7.39
N THR A 165 -13.99 -3.10 7.29
CA THR A 165 -14.90 -1.94 7.25
C THR A 165 -14.82 -1.14 8.55
N ILE A 166 -14.78 -1.81 9.70
CA ILE A 166 -14.63 -1.17 11.01
C ILE A 166 -13.27 -0.48 11.12
N ILE A 167 -12.20 -1.17 10.71
CA ILE A 167 -10.84 -0.61 10.76
C ILE A 167 -10.73 0.63 9.88
N ILE A 168 -11.25 0.58 8.66
CA ILE A 168 -11.23 1.72 7.74
C ILE A 168 -11.97 2.91 8.35
N ALA A 169 -13.18 2.69 8.85
CA ALA A 169 -13.98 3.75 9.48
C ALA A 169 -13.25 4.36 10.68
N HIS A 170 -12.67 3.51 11.54
CA HIS A 170 -11.94 3.96 12.72
C HIS A 170 -10.71 4.79 12.33
N HIS A 171 -9.92 4.32 11.37
CA HIS A 171 -8.74 5.04 10.91
C HIS A 171 -9.08 6.36 10.26
N MET A 172 -10.19 6.43 9.51
CA MET A 172 -10.59 7.67 8.84
C MET A 172 -10.98 8.78 9.80
N TYR A 173 -11.59 8.46 10.96
CA TYR A 173 -11.89 9.52 11.93
C TYR A 173 -10.74 9.79 12.89
N ALA A 174 -9.96 8.79 13.26
CA ALA A 174 -8.86 8.94 14.21
C ALA A 174 -7.58 9.50 13.58
N MET A 175 -7.36 9.21 12.31
CA MET A 175 -6.22 9.66 11.51
C MET A 175 -6.72 10.15 10.16
N PRO A 176 -7.38 11.33 10.10
CA PRO A 176 -8.01 11.78 8.87
C PRO A 176 -7.00 11.91 7.73
N PRO A 177 -7.21 11.23 6.58
CA PRO A 177 -6.28 11.30 5.46
C PRO A 177 -6.51 12.50 4.54
N TYR A 178 -7.54 13.30 4.82
CA TYR A 178 -7.96 14.43 4.00
C TYR A 178 -8.22 15.67 4.87
N PRO A 179 -8.25 16.84 4.29
CA PRO A 179 -8.57 18.09 4.98
C PRO A 179 -9.97 18.09 5.60
#